data_417d1ff568acd6712de92834c7a6bd3a
#
_entry.id   417d1ff568acd6712de92834c7a6bd3a
#
_cell.length_a   1.000
_cell.length_b   1.000
_cell.length_c   1.000
_cell.angle_alpha   90.00
_cell.angle_beta   90.00
_cell.angle_gamma   90.00
#
_symmetry.space_group_name_H-M   'P 1'
#
loop_
_entity.id
_entity.type
_entity.pdbx_description
1 polymer ?
#
loop_
_entity_poly.entity_id
_entity_poly.type
_entity_poly.pdbx_seq_one_letter_code
_entity_poly.pdbx_strand_id
1 'polypeptide(L)' 'MKALTKQGWLVLRPVAVSKSGYPDLWALKSGRCVFIEVKQPGQKPTPLQELRHKELREAGFTVVVATSVNCIEKIPTG' A
#
# COMPACT_ATOMS: atom_id res chain seq x y z
N MET A 1 7.24 5.03 6.51
CA MET A 1 6.42 6.22 6.60
C MET A 1 6.12 6.57 8.05
N LYS A 2 6.47 7.78 8.42
CA LYS A 2 6.37 8.18 9.82
C LYS A 2 4.95 8.16 10.37
N ALA A 3 3.95 8.55 9.56
CA ALA A 3 2.55 8.59 10.01
C ALA A 3 2.06 7.20 10.41
N LEU A 4 2.33 6.18 9.60
CA LEU A 4 1.92 4.80 9.91
C LEU A 4 2.71 4.23 11.08
N THR A 5 4.00 4.51 11.15
CA THR A 5 4.84 4.06 12.25
C THR A 5 4.33 4.60 13.58
N LYS A 6 3.91 5.87 13.60
CA LYS A 6 3.33 6.47 14.80
C LYS A 6 2.02 5.82 15.22
N GLN A 7 1.28 5.24 14.28
CA GLN A 7 0.03 4.53 14.56
C GLN A 7 0.26 3.06 14.94
N GLY A 8 1.51 2.63 15.03
CA GLY A 8 1.83 1.26 15.42
C GLY A 8 1.94 0.28 14.25
N TRP A 9 1.99 0.75 13.02
CA TRP A 9 2.20 -0.10 11.85
C TRP A 9 3.67 -0.45 11.66
N LEU A 10 3.94 -1.71 11.33
CA LEU A 10 5.24 -2.10 10.80
C LEU A 10 5.21 -1.85 9.30
N VAL A 11 6.04 -0.94 8.83
CA VAL A 11 6.08 -0.57 7.41
C VAL A 11 7.32 -1.15 6.76
N LEU A 12 7.12 -1.90 5.69
CA LEU A 12 8.19 -2.51 4.91
C LEU A 12 8.20 -1.92 3.50
N ARG A 13 9.39 -1.73 2.97
CA ARG A 13 9.58 -1.33 1.57
C ARG A 13 10.40 -2.42 0.89
N PRO A 14 9.75 -3.42 0.29
CA PRO A 14 10.48 -4.47 -0.40
C PRO A 14 11.30 -3.90 -1.55
N VAL A 15 12.58 -4.25 -1.62
CA VAL A 15 13.47 -3.76 -2.69
C VAL A 15 13.57 -4.72 -3.86
N ALA A 16 13.15 -5.95 -3.68
CA ALA A 16 13.18 -6.96 -4.73
C ALA A 16 11.97 -7.86 -4.61
N VAL A 17 11.16 -7.91 -5.66
CA VAL A 17 10.08 -8.88 -5.82
C VAL A 17 10.25 -9.52 -7.18
N SER A 18 9.82 -10.77 -7.31
CA SER A 18 9.99 -11.53 -8.56
C SER A 18 9.13 -11.01 -9.71
N LYS A 19 8.08 -10.24 -9.38
CA LYS A 19 7.17 -9.65 -10.37
C LYS A 19 7.08 -8.15 -10.20
N SER A 20 6.90 -7.44 -11.31
CA SER A 20 6.76 -5.99 -11.32
C SER A 20 5.33 -5.55 -11.01
N GLY A 21 5.15 -4.29 -10.65
CA GLY A 21 3.84 -3.67 -10.52
C GLY A 21 3.21 -3.78 -9.14
N TYR A 22 3.87 -4.41 -8.18
CA TYR A 22 3.37 -4.51 -6.81
C TYR A 22 3.53 -3.17 -6.07
N PRO A 23 2.67 -2.89 -5.06
CA PRO A 23 2.74 -1.66 -4.29
C PRO A 23 4.09 -1.43 -3.61
N ASP A 24 4.44 -0.15 -3.43
CA ASP A 24 5.74 0.25 -2.89
C ASP A 24 5.93 -0.07 -1.41
N LEU A 25 4.86 0.00 -0.62
CA LEU A 25 4.93 -0.17 0.82
C LEU A 25 3.96 -1.25 1.29
N TRP A 26 4.39 -2.00 2.28
CA TRP A 26 3.57 -3.00 2.96
C TRP A 26 3.45 -2.59 4.42
N ALA A 27 2.24 -2.32 4.88
CA ALA A 27 1.97 -1.93 6.27
C ALA A 27 1.31 -3.10 7.00
N LEU A 28 1.90 -3.50 8.11
CA LEU A 28 1.47 -4.67 8.87
C LEU A 28 1.08 -4.25 10.29
N LYS A 29 -0.10 -4.68 10.73
CA LYS A 29 -0.58 -4.41 12.08
C LYS A 29 -1.67 -5.39 12.46
N SER A 30 -1.57 -5.96 13.65
CA SER A 30 -2.62 -6.84 14.21
C SER A 30 -3.03 -7.97 13.26
N GLY A 31 -2.04 -8.60 12.62
CA GLY A 31 -2.28 -9.69 11.68
C GLY A 31 -2.80 -9.26 10.32
N ARG A 32 -2.86 -7.97 10.05
CA ARG A 32 -3.34 -7.41 8.78
C ARG A 32 -2.20 -6.86 7.95
N CYS A 33 -2.37 -6.90 6.64
CA CYS A 33 -1.44 -6.30 5.70
C CYS A 33 -2.19 -5.34 4.78
N VAL A 34 -1.74 -4.09 4.73
CA VAL A 34 -2.27 -3.09 3.81
C VAL A 34 -1.16 -2.75 2.83
N PHE A 35 -1.45 -2.87 1.54
CA PHE A 35 -0.52 -2.51 0.48
C PHE A 35 -0.76 -1.07 0.07
N ILE A 36 0.31 -0.28 -0.03
CA ILE A 36 0.23 1.14 -0.33
C ILE A 36 1.05 1.46 -1.56
N GLU A 37 0.39 1.99 -2.59
CA GLU A 37 1.02 2.50 -3.78
C GLU A 37 1.16 4.01 -3.63
N VAL A 38 2.40 4.51 -3.59
CA VAL A 38 2.66 5.95 -3.44
C VAL A 38 2.73 6.59 -4.81
N LYS A 39 1.91 7.60 -5.03
CA LYS A 39 1.85 8.36 -6.29
C LYS A 39 1.88 9.85 -6.00
N GLN A 40 2.36 10.62 -6.96
CA GLN A 40 2.25 12.08 -6.88
C GLN A 40 0.84 12.51 -7.31
N PRO A 41 0.36 13.68 -6.83
CA PRO A 41 -0.95 14.18 -7.25
C PRO A 41 -1.05 14.25 -8.78
N GLY A 42 -2.16 13.75 -9.31
CA GLY A 42 -2.39 13.70 -10.74
C GLY A 42 -1.87 12.44 -11.43
N GLN A 43 -1.05 11.64 -10.78
CA GLN A 43 -0.58 10.37 -11.33
C GLN A 43 -1.57 9.25 -11.02
N LYS A 44 -1.68 8.30 -11.95
CA LYS A 44 -2.52 7.12 -11.78
C LYS A 44 -1.65 5.86 -11.87
N PRO A 45 -2.08 4.76 -11.25
CA PRO A 45 -1.39 3.49 -11.41
C PRO A 45 -1.32 3.08 -12.88
N THR A 46 -0.22 2.44 -13.27
CA THR A 46 -0.09 1.85 -14.60
C THR A 46 -1.03 0.65 -14.73
N PRO A 47 -1.33 0.18 -15.96
CA PRO A 47 -2.16 -1.01 -16.13
C PRO A 47 -1.62 -2.23 -15.39
N LEU A 48 -0.31 -2.42 -15.36
CA LEU A 48 0.29 -3.53 -14.62
C LEU A 48 0.08 -3.38 -13.12
N GLN A 49 0.24 -2.17 -12.59
CA GLN A 49 -0.02 -1.90 -11.19
C GLN A 49 -1.48 -2.15 -10.82
N GLU A 50 -2.41 -1.75 -11.69
CA GLU A 50 -3.83 -2.01 -11.47
C GLU A 50 -4.12 -3.51 -11.45
N LEU A 51 -3.48 -4.29 -12.32
CA LEU A 51 -3.61 -5.74 -12.32
C LEU A 51 -3.15 -6.33 -10.99
N ARG A 52 -2.00 -5.90 -10.48
CA ARG A 52 -1.48 -6.38 -9.19
C ARG A 52 -2.38 -5.98 -8.03
N HIS A 53 -2.92 -4.75 -8.07
CA HIS A 53 -3.88 -4.31 -7.06
C HIS A 53 -5.12 -5.20 -7.06
N LYS A 54 -5.62 -5.54 -8.24
CA LYS A 54 -6.77 -6.43 -8.37
C LYS A 54 -6.48 -7.82 -7.80
N GLU A 55 -5.33 -8.38 -8.13
CA GLU A 55 -4.92 -9.69 -7.58
C GLU A 55 -4.88 -9.67 -6.05
N LEU A 56 -4.31 -8.61 -5.47
CA LEU A 56 -4.21 -8.49 -4.01
C LEU A 56 -5.59 -8.33 -3.36
N ARG A 57 -6.46 -7.52 -3.96
CA ARG A 57 -7.82 -7.34 -3.44
C ARG A 57 -8.62 -8.63 -3.52
N GLU A 58 -8.48 -9.39 -4.60
CA GLU A 58 -9.14 -10.69 -4.74
C GLU A 58 -8.61 -11.71 -3.73
N ALA A 59 -7.36 -11.55 -3.29
CA ALA A 59 -6.79 -12.39 -2.24
C ALA A 59 -7.23 -11.95 -0.83
N GLY A 60 -8.04 -10.90 -0.72
CA GLY A 60 -8.58 -10.43 0.55
C GLY A 60 -7.81 -9.31 1.22
N PHE A 61 -6.82 -8.72 0.55
CA PHE A 61 -6.02 -7.64 1.12
C PHE A 61 -6.55 -6.26 0.70
N THR A 62 -6.24 -5.26 1.53
CA THR A 62 -6.54 -3.87 1.22
C THR A 62 -5.39 -3.25 0.45
N VAL A 63 -5.70 -2.54 -0.63
CA VAL A 63 -4.73 -1.79 -1.41
C VAL A 63 -5.16 -0.35 -1.49
N VAL A 64 -4.26 0.56 -1.14
CA VAL A 64 -4.51 2.00 -1.11
C VAL A 64 -3.55 2.70 -2.06
N VAL A 65 -4.06 3.60 -2.88
CA VAL A 65 -3.23 4.50 -3.68
C VAL A 65 -3.18 5.83 -2.91
N ALA A 66 -2.00 6.17 -2.39
CA ALA A 66 -1.83 7.33 -1.54
C ALA A 66 -1.09 8.43 -2.29
N THR A 67 -1.67 9.63 -2.31
CA THR A 67 -1.04 10.81 -2.91
C THR A 67 -0.63 11.83 -1.85
N SER A 68 -0.98 11.60 -0.59
CA SER A 68 -0.64 12.48 0.51
C SER A 68 -0.65 11.73 1.84
N VAL A 69 -0.10 12.34 2.88
CA VAL A 69 -0.12 11.80 4.24
C VAL A 69 -1.56 11.58 4.72
N ASN A 70 -2.47 12.47 4.35
CA ASN A 70 -3.87 12.36 4.76
C ASN A 70 -4.51 11.07 4.25
N CYS A 71 -4.19 10.64 3.03
CA CYS A 71 -4.68 9.37 2.50
C CYS A 71 -4.19 8.18 3.34
N ILE A 72 -2.95 8.26 3.82
CA ILE A 72 -2.35 7.21 4.65
C ILE A 72 -2.99 7.16 6.03
N GLU A 73 -3.25 8.31 6.62
CA GLU A 73 -3.86 8.39 7.95
C GLU A 73 -5.28 7.83 8.00
N LYS A 74 -5.96 7.77 6.85
CA LYS A 74 -7.32 7.25 6.75
C LYS A 74 -7.38 5.75 6.57
N ILE A 75 -6.25 5.05 6.56
CA ILE A 75 -6.23 3.59 6.41
C ILE A 75 -6.91 2.95 7.62
N PRO A 76 -7.86 2.02 7.40
CA PRO A 76 -8.52 1.34 8.51
C PRO A 76 -7.53 0.58 9.37
N THR A 77 -7.60 0.76 10.69
CA THR A 77 -6.69 0.11 11.64
C THR A 77 -7.31 -1.09 12.33
N GLY A 78 -8.57 -1.25 12.17
CA GLY A 78 -9.32 -2.32 12.84
C GLY A 78 -9.78 -3.41 11.96
#